data_1962ee614ccc507f7f5d648742ddb7e7
#
_entry.id   1962ee614ccc507f7f5d648742ddb7e7
#
_cell.length_a   1.000
_cell.length_b   1.000
_cell.length_c   1.000
_cell.angle_alpha   90.00
_cell.angle_beta   90.00
_cell.angle_gamma   90.00
#
_symmetry.space_group_name_H-M   'P 1'
#
loop_
_entity.id
_entity.type
_entity.pdbx_description
1 polymer ?
#
loop_
_entity_poly.entity_id
_entity_poly.type
_entity_poly.pdbx_seq_one_letter_code
_entity_poly.pdbx_strand_id
1 'polypeptide(L)'
;MTKSIMLVGVGGQGTILASKLLTIGLMEAGYDVKMSEIHGMSQRGGSVSSQVRYSKDQVYSPVIEIGGADMIVSFEKVEALRYLKYLKEGGTIVANNYKMESVATITGKAEYKVEEVDKKLKELNAKVINAADKATELGNAKVMNI
;
A
#
# COMPACT_ATOMS: atom_id res chain seq x y z
N MET A 1 2.67 -14.68 -16.84
CA MET A 1 1.54 -14.17 -16.04
C MET A 1 1.96 -12.89 -15.33
N THR A 2 1.19 -11.83 -15.47
CA THR A 2 1.49 -10.55 -14.83
C THR A 2 0.95 -10.54 -13.41
N LYS A 3 1.80 -10.14 -12.46
CA LYS A 3 1.43 -9.89 -11.07
C LYS A 3 1.27 -8.40 -10.83
N SER A 4 0.34 -8.04 -9.97
CA SER A 4 -0.01 -6.65 -9.68
C SER A 4 -0.02 -6.42 -8.18
N ILE A 5 0.79 -5.45 -7.74
CA ILE A 5 0.90 -5.06 -6.33
C ILE A 5 0.52 -3.59 -6.22
N MET A 6 -0.41 -3.29 -5.34
CA MET A 6 -0.78 -1.92 -5.01
C MET A 6 -0.21 -1.56 -3.64
N LEU A 7 0.58 -0.49 -3.58
CA LEU A 7 1.12 0.05 -2.33
C LEU A 7 0.33 1.32 -2.00
N VAL A 8 -0.24 1.36 -0.82
CA VAL A 8 -1.13 2.46 -0.41
C VAL A 8 -0.74 3.01 0.96
N GLY A 9 -1.06 4.26 1.18
CA GLY A 9 -0.77 4.93 2.45
C GLY A 9 -1.20 6.38 2.45
N VAL A 10 -0.76 7.10 3.47
CA VAL A 10 -0.93 8.54 3.60
C VAL A 10 0.37 9.23 3.18
N GLY A 11 0.27 10.37 2.51
CA GLY A 11 1.42 11.13 2.05
C GLY A 11 2.41 11.41 3.18
N GLY A 12 3.69 11.17 2.94
CA GLY A 12 4.76 11.28 3.92
C GLY A 12 5.22 9.97 4.55
N GLN A 13 4.54 8.84 4.28
CA GLN A 13 4.92 7.53 4.82
C GLN A 13 6.00 6.79 4.00
N GLY A 14 6.44 7.37 2.88
CA GLY A 14 7.47 6.74 2.04
C GLY A 14 6.95 5.66 1.10
N THR A 15 5.65 5.64 0.81
CA THR A 15 5.01 4.69 -0.12
C THR A 15 5.67 4.70 -1.50
N ILE A 16 5.97 5.88 -2.01
CA ILE A 16 6.63 6.06 -3.32
C ILE A 16 8.05 5.49 -3.30
N LEU A 17 8.79 5.74 -2.22
CA LEU A 17 10.15 5.19 -2.08
C LEU A 17 10.13 3.66 -2.05
N ALA A 18 9.22 3.09 -1.28
CA ALA A 18 9.06 1.63 -1.21
C ALA A 18 8.72 1.04 -2.58
N SER A 19 7.83 1.70 -3.34
CA SER A 19 7.46 1.28 -4.69
C SER A 19 8.63 1.31 -5.66
N LYS A 20 9.47 2.35 -5.58
CA LYS A 20 10.69 2.47 -6.40
C LYS A 20 11.71 1.38 -6.08
N LEU A 21 11.94 1.11 -4.79
CA LEU A 21 12.84 0.04 -4.36
C LEU A 21 12.35 -1.34 -4.82
N LEU A 22 11.05 -1.60 -4.68
CA LEU A 22 10.42 -2.82 -5.17
C LEU A 22 10.60 -2.96 -6.69
N THR A 23 10.38 -1.90 -7.45
CA THR A 23 10.54 -1.87 -8.90
C THR A 23 11.97 -2.19 -9.30
N ILE A 24 12.96 -1.56 -8.66
CA ILE A 24 14.39 -1.81 -8.92
C ILE A 24 14.72 -3.27 -8.64
N GLY A 25 14.31 -3.80 -7.48
CA GLY A 25 14.58 -5.19 -7.10
C GLY A 25 13.97 -6.20 -8.07
N LEU A 26 12.75 -5.94 -8.54
CA LEU A 26 12.09 -6.80 -9.54
C LEU A 26 12.79 -6.74 -10.90
N MET A 27 13.25 -5.56 -11.33
CA MET A 27 14.03 -5.41 -12.56
C MET A 27 15.37 -6.15 -12.46
N GLU A 28 16.07 -6.04 -11.35
CA GLU A 28 17.32 -6.78 -11.09
C GLU A 28 17.09 -8.30 -11.09
N ALA A 29 15.91 -8.74 -10.64
CA ALA A 29 15.51 -10.14 -10.69
C ALA A 29 15.08 -10.63 -12.08
N GLY A 30 15.16 -9.78 -13.09
CA GLY A 30 14.89 -10.12 -14.50
C GLY A 30 13.43 -10.05 -14.91
N TYR A 31 12.61 -9.27 -14.19
CA TYR A 31 11.22 -9.01 -14.60
C TYR A 31 11.11 -7.75 -15.42
N ASP A 32 10.14 -7.74 -16.36
CA ASP A 32 9.64 -6.47 -16.92
C ASP A 32 8.67 -5.85 -15.91
N VAL A 33 8.88 -4.58 -15.57
CA VAL A 33 8.14 -3.89 -14.51
C VAL A 33 7.62 -2.57 -15.04
N LYS A 34 6.35 -2.28 -14.77
CA LYS A 34 5.75 -0.97 -14.97
C LYS A 34 5.21 -0.45 -13.65
N MET A 35 5.45 0.81 -13.36
CA MET A 35 5.00 1.47 -12.14
C MET A 35 4.25 2.76 -12.47
N SER A 36 3.21 3.04 -11.71
CA SER A 36 2.47 4.31 -11.76
C SER A 36 2.20 4.78 -10.34
N GLU A 37 2.20 6.09 -10.16
CA GLU A 37 1.92 6.74 -8.88
C GLU A 37 0.67 7.61 -9.01
N ILE A 38 -0.21 7.54 -8.02
CA ILE A 38 -1.39 8.39 -7.92
C ILE A 38 -1.34 9.12 -6.58
N HIS A 39 -1.30 10.44 -6.65
CA HIS A 39 -1.34 11.30 -5.47
C HIS A 39 -2.76 11.82 -5.26
N GLY A 40 -3.20 11.89 -4.01
CA GLY A 40 -4.37 12.65 -3.64
C GLY A 40 -4.13 14.16 -3.77
N MET A 41 -5.06 14.98 -3.26
CA MET A 41 -5.00 16.45 -3.36
C MET A 41 -3.77 17.10 -2.72
N SER A 42 -3.02 16.35 -1.92
CA SER A 42 -1.78 16.80 -1.27
C SER A 42 -0.81 15.65 -1.14
N GLN A 43 0.46 15.88 -1.47
CA GLN A 43 1.54 14.91 -1.24
C GLN A 43 1.80 14.65 0.25
N ARG A 44 1.31 15.53 1.13
CA ARG A 44 1.37 15.40 2.57
C ARG A 44 -0.03 15.31 3.15
N GLY A 45 -0.32 14.22 3.87
CA GLY A 45 -1.59 13.99 4.52
C GLY A 45 -2.73 13.54 3.61
N GLY A 46 -2.53 13.46 2.28
CA GLY A 46 -3.50 12.90 1.35
C GLY A 46 -3.30 11.39 1.14
N SER A 47 -4.34 10.72 0.66
CA SER A 47 -4.24 9.32 0.24
C SER A 47 -3.31 9.18 -0.96
N VAL A 48 -2.37 8.24 -0.88
CA VAL A 48 -1.37 7.96 -1.92
C VAL A 48 -1.43 6.50 -2.30
N SER A 49 -1.39 6.22 -3.60
CA SER A 49 -1.25 4.85 -4.10
C SER A 49 -0.18 4.77 -5.18
N SER A 50 0.56 3.67 -5.16
CA SER A 50 1.46 3.28 -6.23
C SER A 50 1.03 1.92 -6.76
N GLN A 51 1.09 1.76 -8.07
CA GLN A 51 0.75 0.53 -8.76
C GLN A 51 2.01 -0.04 -9.38
N VAL A 52 2.33 -1.29 -9.06
CA VAL A 52 3.48 -2.00 -9.61
C VAL A 52 2.99 -3.28 -10.28
N ARG A 53 3.27 -3.42 -11.56
CA ARG A 53 2.95 -4.63 -12.30
C ARG A 53 4.22 -5.22 -12.89
N TYR A 54 4.38 -6.52 -12.78
CA TYR A 54 5.59 -7.21 -13.23
C TYR A 54 5.29 -8.58 -13.83
N SER A 55 6.13 -9.00 -14.75
CA SER A 55 6.04 -10.30 -15.42
C SER A 55 7.42 -10.72 -15.94
N LYS A 56 7.63 -12.01 -16.18
CA LYS A 56 8.78 -12.47 -16.98
C LYS A 56 8.63 -12.13 -18.45
N ASP A 57 7.40 -11.94 -18.91
CA ASP A 57 7.06 -11.45 -20.24
C ASP A 57 6.92 -9.92 -20.22
N GLN A 58 6.43 -9.34 -21.31
CA GLN A 58 6.24 -7.91 -21.40
C GLN A 58 4.99 -7.44 -20.65
N VAL A 59 5.12 -6.36 -19.88
CA VAL A 59 4.01 -5.64 -19.26
C VAL A 59 3.71 -4.38 -20.05
N TYR A 60 2.48 -4.23 -20.53
CA TYR A 60 2.10 -3.12 -21.43
C TYR A 60 1.54 -1.90 -20.71
N SER A 61 1.03 -2.06 -19.49
CA SER A 61 0.43 -0.97 -18.73
C SER A 61 0.73 -1.09 -17.23
N PRO A 62 1.02 0.03 -16.54
CA PRO A 62 1.15 0.03 -15.07
C PRO A 62 -0.19 0.05 -14.35
N VAL A 63 -1.30 0.25 -15.05
CA VAL A 63 -2.62 0.43 -14.42
C VAL A 63 -3.17 -0.89 -13.91
N ILE A 64 -3.58 -0.90 -12.64
CA ILE A 64 -4.29 -2.01 -12.00
C ILE A 64 -5.79 -1.71 -12.06
N GLU A 65 -6.54 -2.59 -12.68
CA GLU A 65 -8.00 -2.51 -12.74
C GLU A 65 -8.63 -2.88 -11.40
N ILE A 66 -9.90 -2.52 -11.22
CA ILE A 66 -10.70 -2.97 -10.08
C ILE A 66 -10.73 -4.50 -10.07
N GLY A 67 -10.41 -5.11 -8.92
CA GLY A 67 -10.30 -6.56 -8.78
C GLY A 67 -9.05 -7.17 -9.40
N GLY A 68 -8.06 -6.36 -9.80
CA GLY A 68 -6.86 -6.82 -10.50
C GLY A 68 -5.58 -6.92 -9.64
N ALA A 69 -5.59 -6.44 -8.41
CA ALA A 69 -4.43 -6.49 -7.54
C ALA A 69 -4.28 -7.86 -6.87
N ASP A 70 -3.17 -8.52 -7.10
CA ASP A 70 -2.83 -9.77 -6.41
C ASP A 70 -2.50 -9.51 -4.94
N MET A 71 -1.95 -8.35 -4.62
CA MET A 71 -1.59 -7.93 -3.28
C MET A 71 -1.81 -6.44 -3.07
N ILE A 72 -2.28 -6.08 -1.88
CA ILE A 72 -2.29 -4.70 -1.38
C ILE A 72 -1.33 -4.64 -0.21
N VAL A 73 -0.34 -3.75 -0.29
CA VAL A 73 0.59 -3.42 0.80
C VAL A 73 0.21 -2.04 1.31
N SER A 74 -0.23 -1.96 2.55
CA SER A 74 -0.70 -0.71 3.14
C SER A 74 0.18 -0.26 4.30
N PHE A 75 0.63 0.98 4.25
CA PHE A 75 1.40 1.61 5.33
C PHE A 75 0.51 2.19 6.42
N GLU A 76 -0.83 2.18 6.20
CA GLU A 76 -1.83 2.71 7.10
C GLU A 76 -3.11 1.87 7.03
N LYS A 77 -3.75 1.60 8.18
CA LYS A 77 -4.87 0.65 8.30
C LYS A 77 -6.09 0.99 7.44
N VAL A 78 -6.55 2.24 7.50
CA VAL A 78 -7.76 2.67 6.76
C VAL A 78 -7.52 2.68 5.26
N GLU A 79 -6.32 3.03 4.85
CA GLU A 79 -5.97 3.04 3.42
C GLU A 79 -6.05 1.64 2.82
N ALA A 80 -5.75 0.58 3.58
CA ALA A 80 -5.96 -0.80 3.13
C ALA A 80 -7.42 -1.06 2.74
N LEU A 81 -8.37 -0.58 3.55
CA LEU A 81 -9.80 -0.76 3.29
C LEU A 81 -10.30 0.17 2.18
N ARG A 82 -9.74 1.39 2.09
CA ARG A 82 -10.10 2.37 1.05
C ARG A 82 -9.84 1.82 -0.36
N TYR A 83 -8.76 1.05 -0.52
CA TYR A 83 -8.38 0.47 -1.80
C TYR A 83 -8.82 -0.99 -1.99
N LEU A 84 -9.63 -1.52 -1.07
CA LEU A 84 -10.07 -2.92 -1.10
C LEU A 84 -10.73 -3.34 -2.42
N LYS A 85 -11.44 -2.44 -3.09
CA LYS A 85 -12.07 -2.70 -4.39
C LYS A 85 -11.09 -3.16 -5.48
N TYR A 86 -9.81 -2.84 -5.32
CA TYR A 86 -8.78 -3.25 -6.27
C TYR A 86 -8.25 -4.65 -6.01
N LEU A 87 -8.49 -5.21 -4.81
CA LEU A 87 -8.01 -6.54 -4.46
C LEU A 87 -8.72 -7.61 -5.29
N LYS A 88 -7.92 -8.47 -5.89
CA LYS A 88 -8.40 -9.65 -6.59
C LYS A 88 -9.04 -10.63 -5.59
N GLU A 89 -10.03 -11.40 -6.04
CA GLU A 89 -10.55 -12.51 -5.25
C GLU A 89 -9.42 -13.48 -4.89
N GLY A 90 -9.29 -13.80 -3.61
CA GLY A 90 -8.18 -14.61 -3.11
C GLY A 90 -6.85 -13.86 -2.98
N GLY A 91 -6.82 -12.56 -3.25
CA GLY A 91 -5.63 -11.73 -3.09
C GLY A 91 -5.23 -11.53 -1.63
N THR A 92 -4.02 -11.03 -1.41
CA THR A 92 -3.42 -10.85 -0.09
C THR A 92 -3.38 -9.38 0.31
N ILE A 93 -3.71 -9.09 1.57
CA ILE A 93 -3.51 -7.76 2.18
C ILE A 93 -2.42 -7.88 3.23
N VAL A 94 -1.42 -7.00 3.15
CA VAL A 94 -0.43 -6.78 4.19
C VAL A 94 -0.56 -5.34 4.66
N ALA A 95 -0.89 -5.13 5.92
CA ALA A 95 -1.11 -3.81 6.47
C ALA A 95 -0.19 -3.55 7.67
N ASN A 96 0.40 -2.35 7.70
CA ASN A 96 1.11 -1.88 8.87
C ASN A 96 0.10 -1.50 9.96
N ASN A 97 0.33 -1.97 11.19
CA ASN A 97 -0.46 -1.61 12.36
C ASN A 97 -0.15 -0.18 12.80
N TYR A 98 -0.50 0.78 11.96
CA TYR A 98 -0.22 2.19 12.16
C TYR A 98 -1.45 3.02 11.78
N LYS A 99 -1.80 3.96 12.63
CA LYS A 99 -2.86 4.92 12.41
C LYS A 99 -2.25 6.27 12.07
N MET A 100 -2.51 6.75 10.86
CA MET A 100 -2.21 8.12 10.46
C MET A 100 -3.45 8.69 9.77
N GLU A 101 -4.14 9.60 10.44
CA GLU A 101 -5.33 10.19 9.89
C GLU A 101 -4.98 11.06 8.67
N SER A 102 -5.66 10.83 7.57
CA SER A 102 -5.55 11.69 6.39
C SER A 102 -6.18 13.05 6.65
N VAL A 103 -5.86 14.03 5.82
CA VAL A 103 -6.49 15.36 5.88
C VAL A 103 -8.01 15.26 5.84
N ALA A 104 -8.57 14.34 5.06
CA ALA A 104 -10.01 14.12 4.99
C ALA A 104 -10.60 13.69 6.33
N THR A 105 -9.89 12.85 7.09
CA THR A 105 -10.30 12.41 8.43
C THR A 105 -10.16 13.53 9.45
N ILE A 106 -9.02 14.23 9.47
CA ILE A 106 -8.74 15.34 10.39
C ILE A 106 -9.75 16.48 10.20
N THR A 107 -10.14 16.77 8.96
CA THR A 107 -11.11 17.83 8.64
C THR A 107 -12.57 17.41 8.82
N GLY A 108 -12.84 16.21 9.30
CA GLY A 108 -14.18 15.69 9.51
C GLY A 108 -14.94 15.26 8.24
N LYS A 109 -14.26 15.21 7.09
CA LYS A 109 -14.83 14.73 5.83
C LYS A 109 -14.92 13.19 5.75
N ALA A 110 -14.23 12.48 6.63
CA ALA A 110 -14.27 11.03 6.78
C ALA A 110 -14.13 10.66 8.26
N GLU A 111 -14.69 9.52 8.64
CA GLU A 111 -14.55 8.99 10.00
C GLU A 111 -13.46 7.92 10.05
N TYR A 112 -12.74 7.90 11.18
CA TYR A 112 -11.76 6.86 11.47
C TYR A 112 -12.18 6.06 12.70
N LYS A 113 -12.82 4.94 12.48
CA LYS A 113 -13.27 4.03 13.54
C LYS A 113 -12.31 2.84 13.66
N VAL A 114 -11.31 2.95 14.53
CA VAL A 114 -10.23 1.96 14.67
C VAL A 114 -10.73 0.55 14.89
N GLU A 115 -11.72 0.36 15.77
CA GLU A 115 -12.26 -0.95 16.08
C GLU A 115 -12.94 -1.61 14.88
N GLU A 116 -13.72 -0.85 14.11
CA GLU A 116 -14.35 -1.34 12.88
C GLU A 116 -13.32 -1.68 11.81
N VAL A 117 -12.25 -0.88 11.71
CA VAL A 117 -11.14 -1.12 10.78
C VAL A 117 -10.41 -2.41 11.13
N ASP A 118 -10.05 -2.59 12.40
CA ASP A 118 -9.35 -3.80 12.86
C ASP A 118 -10.20 -5.05 12.66
N LYS A 119 -11.50 -4.96 12.96
CA LYS A 119 -12.46 -6.04 12.72
C LYS A 119 -12.51 -6.43 11.25
N LYS A 120 -12.62 -5.44 10.37
CA LYS A 120 -12.71 -5.67 8.91
C LYS A 120 -11.43 -6.30 8.35
N LEU A 121 -10.27 -5.81 8.78
CA LEU A 121 -8.99 -6.39 8.38
C LEU A 121 -8.85 -7.84 8.82
N LYS A 122 -9.33 -8.16 10.02
CA LYS A 122 -9.34 -9.53 10.53
C LYS A 122 -10.29 -10.44 9.73
N GLU A 123 -11.48 -9.96 9.40
CA GLU A 123 -12.45 -10.70 8.55
C GLU A 123 -11.87 -11.01 7.17
N LEU A 124 -11.03 -10.13 6.63
CA LEU A 124 -10.36 -10.27 5.34
C LEU A 124 -9.08 -11.12 5.41
N ASN A 125 -8.74 -11.67 6.57
CA ASN A 125 -7.48 -12.39 6.81
C ASN A 125 -6.22 -11.56 6.43
N ALA A 126 -6.29 -10.24 6.61
CA ALA A 126 -5.16 -9.37 6.36
C ALA A 126 -4.00 -9.69 7.30
N LYS A 127 -2.79 -9.69 6.77
CA LYS A 127 -1.57 -9.81 7.56
C LYS A 127 -1.21 -8.45 8.11
N VAL A 128 -1.39 -8.25 9.41
CA VAL A 128 -1.08 -6.99 10.09
C VAL A 128 0.28 -7.09 10.75
N ILE A 129 1.17 -6.15 10.47
CA ILE A 129 2.53 -6.10 10.99
C ILE A 129 2.77 -4.81 11.77
N ASN A 130 3.67 -4.84 12.74
CA ASN A 130 4.10 -3.68 13.54
C ASN A 130 5.42 -3.13 12.99
N ALA A 131 5.40 -2.61 11.77
CA ALA A 131 6.60 -2.14 11.09
C ALA A 131 7.25 -0.93 11.79
N ALA A 132 6.44 -0.04 12.37
CA ALA A 132 6.95 1.11 13.12
C ALA A 132 7.74 0.69 14.36
N ASP A 133 7.21 -0.26 15.14
CA ASP A 133 7.89 -0.80 16.33
C ASP A 133 9.19 -1.51 15.92
N LYS A 134 9.13 -2.30 14.86
CA LYS A 134 10.30 -3.00 14.33
C LYS A 134 11.40 -2.04 13.86
N ALA A 135 11.03 -0.97 13.17
CA ALA A 135 11.97 0.07 12.75
C ALA A 135 12.63 0.76 13.96
N THR A 136 11.86 1.02 15.01
CA THR A 136 12.38 1.60 16.26
C THR A 136 13.35 0.65 16.96
N GLU A 137 13.05 -0.65 17.03
CA GLU A 137 13.96 -1.68 17.55
C GLU A 137 15.28 -1.72 16.79
N LEU A 138 15.24 -1.51 15.46
CA LEU A 138 16.42 -1.44 14.61
C LEU A 138 17.20 -0.11 14.73
N GLY A 139 16.73 0.80 15.55
CA GLY A 139 17.39 2.07 15.88
C GLY A 139 17.00 3.26 15.00
N ASN A 140 16.07 3.11 14.07
CA ASN A 140 15.64 4.23 13.21
C ASN A 140 14.18 4.08 12.76
N ALA A 141 13.29 4.85 13.39
CA ALA A 141 11.87 4.84 13.04
C ALA A 141 11.56 5.22 11.58
N LYS A 142 12.47 5.91 10.90
CA LYS A 142 12.29 6.34 9.51
C LYS A 142 12.40 5.20 8.49
N VAL A 143 12.88 4.03 8.88
CA VAL A 143 13.00 2.86 7.97
C VAL A 143 11.75 1.97 7.98
N MET A 144 10.65 2.42 8.55
CA MET A 144 9.39 1.68 8.64
C MET A 144 8.88 1.17 7.29
N ASN A 145 9.16 1.88 6.22
CA ASN A 145 8.69 1.59 4.87
C ASN A 145 9.62 0.64 4.07
N ILE A 146 10.71 0.22 4.65
CA ILE A 146 11.72 -0.64 4.04
C ILE A 146 11.77 -2.01 4.74
#